data_148529dc235eb821ed397073afc4de0d
#
_entry.id   148529dc235eb821ed397073afc4de0d
#
_cell.length_a   1.000
_cell.length_b   1.000
_cell.length_c   1.000
_cell.angle_alpha   90.00
_cell.angle_beta   90.00
_cell.angle_gamma   90.00
#
_symmetry.space_group_name_H-M   'P 1'
#
loop_
_entity.id
_entity.type
_entity.pdbx_description
1 polymer ?
#
loop_
_entity_poly.entity_id
_entity_poly.type
_entity_poly.pdbx_seq_one_letter_code
_entity_poly.pdbx_strand_id
1 'polypeptide(L)'
;MFKPALSVNLNKIALIRNSREGDYPSVVDHAKICIDHGADGITIHPRPDQRHIRPQDVRDLKSLIIEINKTRTTPVEFNIEGNPFAGPQGNYPGLIPLVEETQPDQCTLVPDSDSQLTSDHGFDLNQSGDILEPIIKQLKATGIRVSLFMDPDLSQIKLAKDVGADRIELYTGPYAAAWDTEQFKRIFEQHYNAAKLAQKLGLGLNAGHDLNLENLKKFATIPGLLEVSIGHALTVDAIAMGIEKAIKCYTTALRR
;
A
#
# COMPACT_ATOMS: atom_id res chain seq x y z
N MET A 1 -23.54 3.28 1.03
CA MET A 1 -22.80 2.94 -0.20
C MET A 1 -21.35 2.71 0.23
N PHE A 2 -20.79 1.55 -0.03
CA PHE A 2 -19.41 1.23 0.37
C PHE A 2 -18.43 2.06 -0.46
N LYS A 3 -17.51 2.76 0.19
CA LYS A 3 -16.44 3.55 -0.42
C LYS A 3 -15.12 2.85 -0.12
N PRO A 4 -14.25 2.58 -1.11
CA PRO A 4 -12.89 2.13 -0.82
C PRO A 4 -12.14 3.13 0.05
N ALA A 5 -11.32 2.63 0.97
CA ALA A 5 -10.48 3.46 1.81
C ALA A 5 -9.35 4.11 0.98
N LEU A 6 -9.01 5.36 1.28
CA LEU A 6 -7.81 6.01 0.78
C LEU A 6 -6.69 5.86 1.82
N SER A 7 -5.71 5.02 1.54
CA SER A 7 -4.46 4.97 2.29
C SER A 7 -3.41 5.85 1.59
N VAL A 8 -2.88 6.84 2.31
CA VAL A 8 -1.88 7.75 1.75
C VAL A 8 -0.48 7.19 1.99
N ASN A 9 0.23 6.90 0.89
CA ASN A 9 1.61 6.43 0.98
C ASN A 9 2.57 7.62 1.11
N LEU A 10 3.34 7.65 2.20
CA LEU A 10 4.21 8.77 2.58
C LEU A 10 5.65 8.66 2.09
N ASN A 11 5.99 7.65 1.29
CA ASN A 11 7.37 7.43 0.82
C ASN A 11 7.95 8.65 0.12
N LYS A 12 7.15 9.40 -0.66
CA LYS A 12 7.63 10.58 -1.39
C LYS A 12 7.93 11.76 -0.47
N ILE A 13 7.19 11.92 0.61
CA ILE A 13 7.48 12.93 1.64
C ILE A 13 8.81 12.61 2.33
N ALA A 14 9.01 11.35 2.69
CA ALA A 14 10.27 10.89 3.28
C ALA A 14 11.45 11.02 2.30
N LEU A 15 11.23 10.78 1.00
CA LEU A 15 12.25 10.97 -0.04
C LEU A 15 12.65 12.46 -0.16
N ILE A 16 11.68 13.38 -0.13
CA ILE A 16 11.94 14.82 -0.13
C ILE A 16 12.76 15.20 1.12
N ARG A 17 12.39 14.72 2.31
CA ARG A 17 13.16 14.93 3.54
C ARG A 17 14.61 14.46 3.38
N ASN A 18 14.79 13.26 2.83
CA ASN A 18 16.12 12.66 2.68
C ASN A 18 17.00 13.34 1.60
N SER A 19 16.44 14.26 0.82
CA SER A 19 17.22 15.07 -0.13
C SER A 19 18.05 16.18 0.53
N ARG A 20 17.91 16.37 1.85
CA ARG A 20 18.66 17.33 2.68
C ARG A 20 19.04 16.69 4.01
N GLU A 21 19.95 17.34 4.72
CA GLU A 21 20.22 17.01 6.13
C GLU A 21 19.04 17.47 7.01
N GLY A 22 18.75 16.71 8.08
CA GLY A 22 17.71 17.01 9.03
C GLY A 22 16.42 16.23 8.81
N ASP A 23 15.29 16.72 9.40
CA ASP A 23 14.01 16.02 9.48
C ASP A 23 12.84 16.82 8.88
N TYR A 24 13.13 17.77 8.01
CA TYR A 24 12.12 18.53 7.28
C TYR A 24 12.05 18.13 5.80
N PRO A 25 10.83 17.87 5.24
CA PRO A 25 9.52 17.86 5.91
C PRO A 25 9.35 16.67 6.87
N SER A 26 8.64 16.88 7.97
CA SER A 26 8.27 15.82 8.92
C SER A 26 7.28 14.84 8.29
N VAL A 27 7.61 13.56 8.29
CA VAL A 27 6.71 12.50 7.80
C VAL A 27 5.48 12.35 8.70
N VAL A 28 5.68 12.51 10.01
CA VAL A 28 4.62 12.42 11.04
C VAL A 28 3.62 13.58 10.89
N ASP A 29 4.11 14.82 10.71
CA ASP A 29 3.22 15.97 10.51
C ASP A 29 2.42 15.84 9.20
N HIS A 30 3.05 15.33 8.14
CA HIS A 30 2.35 15.05 6.89
C HIS A 30 1.29 13.96 7.03
N ALA A 31 1.57 12.89 7.79
CA ALA A 31 0.56 11.88 8.12
C ALA A 31 -0.64 12.52 8.81
N LYS A 32 -0.38 13.35 9.83
CA LYS A 32 -1.44 14.07 10.56
C LYS A 32 -2.27 14.94 9.62
N ILE A 33 -1.63 15.74 8.77
CA ILE A 33 -2.33 16.58 7.78
C ILE A 33 -3.20 15.70 6.86
N CYS A 34 -2.68 14.58 6.35
CA CYS A 34 -3.46 13.68 5.49
C CYS A 34 -4.70 13.13 6.20
N ILE A 35 -4.54 12.70 7.45
CA ILE A 35 -5.63 12.16 8.29
C ILE A 35 -6.68 13.24 8.60
N ASP A 36 -6.24 14.43 8.96
CA ASP A 36 -7.13 15.56 9.29
C ASP A 36 -7.98 15.98 8.06
N HIS A 37 -7.49 15.75 6.85
CA HIS A 37 -8.21 16.06 5.60
C HIS A 37 -8.95 14.87 4.97
N GLY A 38 -8.98 13.72 5.63
CA GLY A 38 -9.86 12.62 5.26
C GLY A 38 -9.20 11.40 4.64
N ALA A 39 -7.89 11.20 4.83
CA ALA A 39 -7.27 9.90 4.60
C ALA A 39 -7.83 8.87 5.58
N ASP A 40 -8.15 7.70 5.08
CA ASP A 40 -8.70 6.58 5.86
C ASP A 40 -7.57 5.70 6.44
N GLY A 41 -6.36 5.77 5.85
CA GLY A 41 -5.18 5.03 6.27
C GLY A 41 -3.87 5.72 5.87
N ILE A 42 -2.78 5.24 6.44
CA ILE A 42 -1.41 5.62 6.13
C ILE A 42 -0.64 4.37 5.72
N THR A 43 0.05 4.46 4.60
CA THR A 43 0.94 3.41 4.08
C THR A 43 2.37 3.91 4.03
N ILE A 44 3.31 3.06 4.39
CA ILE A 44 4.75 3.31 4.26
C ILE A 44 5.48 2.06 3.81
N HIS A 45 6.64 2.25 3.15
CA HIS A 45 7.48 1.17 2.65
C HIS A 45 8.93 1.37 3.10
N PRO A 46 9.31 0.96 4.31
CA PRO A 46 10.71 0.99 4.73
C PRO A 46 11.53 0.00 3.90
N ARG A 47 12.63 0.49 3.29
CA ARG A 47 13.56 -0.35 2.53
C ARG A 47 14.90 -0.47 3.26
N PRO A 48 15.68 -1.54 3.00
CA PRO A 48 17.00 -1.73 3.64
C PRO A 48 17.94 -0.54 3.46
N ASP A 49 17.95 0.09 2.29
CA ASP A 49 18.79 1.24 1.97
C ASP A 49 18.28 2.59 2.54
N GLN A 50 17.10 2.57 3.16
CA GLN A 50 16.47 3.74 3.81
C GLN A 50 16.37 4.97 2.89
N ARG A 51 16.22 4.77 1.58
CA ARG A 51 16.13 5.85 0.60
C ARG A 51 14.98 6.83 0.88
N HIS A 52 13.95 6.39 1.60
CA HIS A 52 12.81 7.21 2.04
C HIS A 52 12.45 6.96 3.51
N ILE A 53 11.59 6.01 3.83
CA ILE A 53 11.17 5.71 5.21
C ILE A 53 12.31 5.10 6.01
N ARG A 54 12.56 5.67 7.19
CA ARG A 54 13.53 5.19 8.18
C ARG A 54 12.80 4.34 9.24
N PRO A 55 13.47 3.42 9.95
CA PRO A 55 12.83 2.65 11.02
C PRO A 55 12.20 3.52 12.13
N GLN A 56 12.77 4.69 12.41
CA GLN A 56 12.20 5.61 13.39
C GLN A 56 10.88 6.21 12.92
N ASP A 57 10.71 6.51 11.62
CA ASP A 57 9.44 6.98 11.07
C ASP A 57 8.31 5.98 11.32
N VAL A 58 8.61 4.67 11.23
CA VAL A 58 7.62 3.60 11.46
C VAL A 58 7.09 3.65 12.89
N ARG A 59 8.00 3.78 13.88
CA ARG A 59 7.66 3.86 15.31
C ARG A 59 6.86 5.12 15.63
N ASP A 60 7.30 6.24 15.07
CA ASP A 60 6.67 7.55 15.32
C ASP A 60 5.28 7.62 14.70
N LEU A 61 5.10 7.09 13.48
CA LEU A 61 3.79 6.98 12.82
C LEU A 61 2.85 6.04 13.58
N LYS A 62 3.35 4.89 14.06
CA LYS A 62 2.53 4.01 14.90
C LYS A 62 2.04 4.72 16.16
N SER A 63 2.93 5.46 16.82
CA SER A 63 2.58 6.24 18.02
C SER A 63 1.53 7.30 17.71
N LEU A 64 1.70 8.04 16.62
CA LEU A 64 0.72 9.04 16.15
C LEU A 64 -0.66 8.41 15.91
N ILE A 65 -0.71 7.29 15.18
CA ILE A 65 -1.97 6.64 14.81
C ILE A 65 -2.69 6.09 16.05
N ILE A 66 -1.97 5.51 17.01
CA ILE A 66 -2.55 5.10 18.29
C ILE A 66 -3.19 6.30 19.00
N GLU A 67 -2.51 7.43 19.06
CA GLU A 67 -3.04 8.64 19.72
C GLU A 67 -4.28 9.18 19.02
N ILE A 68 -4.24 9.29 17.70
CA ILE A 68 -5.38 9.76 16.90
C ILE A 68 -6.58 8.83 17.07
N ASN A 69 -6.37 7.52 17.08
CA ASN A 69 -7.46 6.54 17.17
C ASN A 69 -8.16 6.50 18.52
N LYS A 70 -7.57 7.05 19.59
CA LYS A 70 -8.26 7.17 20.90
C LYS A 70 -9.57 7.97 20.85
N THR A 71 -9.67 8.92 19.92
CA THR A 71 -10.81 9.84 19.82
C THR A 71 -11.67 9.63 18.58
N ARG A 72 -11.29 8.72 17.68
CA ARG A 72 -11.99 8.49 16.42
C ARG A 72 -13.01 7.36 16.54
N THR A 73 -14.18 7.55 15.95
CA THR A 73 -15.20 6.50 15.80
C THR A 73 -14.83 5.50 14.70
N THR A 74 -14.13 5.96 13.65
CA THR A 74 -13.57 5.10 12.60
C THR A 74 -12.06 5.21 12.69
N PRO A 75 -11.36 4.13 13.03
CA PRO A 75 -9.92 4.16 13.17
C PRO A 75 -9.23 4.41 11.82
N VAL A 76 -8.10 5.09 11.86
CA VAL A 76 -7.15 5.18 10.76
C VAL A 76 -6.33 3.90 10.76
N GLU A 77 -6.23 3.21 9.63
CA GLU A 77 -5.41 2.01 9.50
C GLU A 77 -3.96 2.33 9.15
N PHE A 78 -3.04 1.55 9.70
CA PHE A 78 -1.62 1.63 9.41
C PHE A 78 -1.17 0.42 8.62
N ASN A 79 -0.65 0.64 7.41
CA ASN A 79 -0.10 -0.39 6.53
C ASN A 79 1.41 -0.21 6.37
N ILE A 80 2.17 -1.27 6.60
CA ILE A 80 3.60 -1.33 6.31
C ILE A 80 3.82 -2.28 5.13
N GLU A 81 4.43 -1.77 4.07
CA GLU A 81 4.81 -2.54 2.89
C GLU A 81 6.29 -2.91 2.95
N GLY A 82 6.66 -4.00 2.31
CA GLY A 82 8.07 -4.33 2.11
C GLY A 82 8.35 -5.77 1.70
N ASN A 83 9.60 -6.02 1.39
CA ASN A 83 10.09 -7.35 1.05
C ASN A 83 10.28 -8.18 2.34
N PRO A 84 9.52 -9.29 2.52
CA PRO A 84 9.65 -10.14 3.70
C PRO A 84 11.00 -10.83 3.82
N PHE A 85 11.75 -10.91 2.74
CA PHE A 85 13.07 -11.53 2.69
C PHE A 85 14.22 -10.54 2.94
N ALA A 86 13.90 -9.24 3.05
CA ALA A 86 14.87 -8.20 3.34
C ALA A 86 15.37 -8.32 4.78
N GLY A 87 16.64 -8.73 4.92
CA GLY A 87 17.34 -8.83 6.19
C GLY A 87 17.79 -7.46 6.74
N PRO A 88 18.44 -7.46 7.91
CA PRO A 88 18.95 -6.25 8.53
C PRO A 88 20.06 -5.61 7.70
N GLN A 89 20.04 -4.25 7.61
CA GLN A 89 21.07 -3.46 6.93
C GLN A 89 21.25 -2.10 7.63
N GLY A 90 22.40 -1.82 8.18
CA GLY A 90 22.64 -0.62 8.98
C GLY A 90 21.67 -0.54 10.16
N ASN A 91 20.86 0.51 10.20
CA ASN A 91 19.83 0.69 11.24
C ASN A 91 18.48 0.03 10.89
N TYR A 92 18.35 -0.51 9.69
CA TYR A 92 17.16 -1.25 9.29
C TYR A 92 17.20 -2.67 9.88
N PRO A 93 16.23 -3.07 10.74
CA PRO A 93 16.27 -4.37 11.41
C PRO A 93 15.77 -5.55 10.55
N GLY A 94 15.29 -5.28 9.34
CA GLY A 94 14.49 -6.19 8.52
C GLY A 94 13.00 -5.85 8.60
N LEU A 95 12.23 -6.26 7.59
CA LEU A 95 10.79 -5.98 7.56
C LEU A 95 10.06 -6.67 8.72
N ILE A 96 10.26 -7.98 8.87
CA ILE A 96 9.50 -8.78 9.84
C ILE A 96 9.72 -8.30 11.29
N PRO A 97 10.96 -8.10 11.77
CA PRO A 97 11.19 -7.53 13.10
C PRO A 97 10.53 -6.15 13.30
N LEU A 98 10.56 -5.29 12.27
CA LEU A 98 9.97 -3.96 12.36
C LEU A 98 8.43 -4.01 12.44
N VAL A 99 7.81 -4.91 11.68
CA VAL A 99 6.37 -5.15 11.69
C VAL A 99 5.93 -5.78 13.02
N GLU A 100 6.68 -6.74 13.55
CA GLU A 100 6.40 -7.35 14.85
C GLU A 100 6.55 -6.37 16.01
N GLU A 101 7.53 -5.46 15.95
CA GLU A 101 7.72 -4.42 16.95
C GLU A 101 6.56 -3.42 16.94
N THR A 102 6.09 -3.00 15.76
CA THR A 102 5.15 -1.89 15.63
C THR A 102 3.70 -2.32 15.52
N GLN A 103 3.42 -3.60 15.24
CA GLN A 103 2.08 -4.17 15.16
C GLN A 103 1.10 -3.31 14.33
N PRO A 104 1.37 -3.12 13.00
CA PRO A 104 0.44 -2.38 12.13
C PRO A 104 -0.89 -3.12 11.99
N ASP A 105 -1.91 -2.45 11.47
CA ASP A 105 -3.19 -3.09 11.15
C ASP A 105 -3.06 -4.04 9.95
N GLN A 106 -2.17 -3.70 9.02
CA GLN A 106 -1.88 -4.46 7.81
C GLN A 106 -0.38 -4.47 7.51
N CYS A 107 0.10 -5.59 6.98
CA CYS A 107 1.40 -5.69 6.34
C CYS A 107 1.21 -6.16 4.89
N THR A 108 1.63 -5.34 3.91
CA THR A 108 1.63 -5.73 2.50
C THR A 108 3.02 -6.24 2.11
N LEU A 109 3.13 -7.53 1.85
CA LEU A 109 4.37 -8.15 1.41
C LEU A 109 4.58 -7.89 -0.09
N VAL A 110 5.80 -7.46 -0.46
CA VAL A 110 6.16 -7.02 -1.81
C VAL A 110 7.45 -7.72 -2.25
N PRO A 111 7.56 -8.24 -3.49
CA PRO A 111 8.75 -9.00 -3.93
C PRO A 111 9.88 -8.11 -4.48
N ASP A 112 9.96 -6.86 -4.06
CA ASP A 112 10.95 -5.92 -4.60
C ASP A 112 12.38 -6.19 -4.10
N SER A 113 13.35 -5.66 -4.82
CA SER A 113 14.77 -5.72 -4.49
C SER A 113 15.37 -4.32 -4.34
N ASP A 114 16.55 -4.24 -3.72
CA ASP A 114 17.27 -2.97 -3.54
C ASP A 114 17.69 -2.31 -4.85
N SER A 115 17.85 -3.10 -5.93
CA SER A 115 18.20 -2.60 -7.26
C SER A 115 17.02 -1.95 -8.00
N GLN A 116 15.77 -2.18 -7.57
CA GLN A 116 14.59 -1.61 -8.19
C GLN A 116 14.33 -0.19 -7.69
N LEU A 117 13.97 0.71 -8.61
CA LEU A 117 13.57 2.08 -8.25
C LEU A 117 12.26 2.11 -7.46
N THR A 118 11.33 1.27 -7.86
CA THR A 118 10.01 1.08 -7.24
C THR A 118 9.55 -0.36 -7.43
N SER A 119 8.51 -0.79 -6.73
CA SER A 119 7.90 -2.11 -6.94
C SER A 119 7.21 -2.14 -8.31
N ASP A 120 7.57 -3.06 -9.17
CA ASP A 120 7.17 -3.12 -10.58
C ASP A 120 6.54 -4.44 -11.02
N HIS A 121 6.34 -5.37 -10.08
CA HIS A 121 5.67 -6.66 -10.30
C HIS A 121 5.18 -7.27 -8.97
N GLY A 122 4.21 -8.19 -9.07
CA GLY A 122 3.72 -8.99 -7.95
C GLY A 122 4.56 -10.25 -7.68
N PHE A 123 4.23 -10.98 -6.62
CA PHE A 123 4.89 -12.25 -6.32
C PHE A 123 4.63 -13.31 -7.40
N ASP A 124 5.67 -14.09 -7.74
CA ASP A 124 5.54 -15.42 -8.34
C ASP A 124 5.47 -16.47 -7.22
N LEU A 125 4.26 -16.86 -6.87
CA LEU A 125 4.03 -17.80 -5.77
C LEU A 125 4.35 -19.26 -6.11
N ASN A 126 4.59 -19.59 -7.39
CA ASN A 126 5.17 -20.88 -7.74
C ASN A 126 6.61 -21.02 -7.23
N GLN A 127 7.32 -19.90 -7.10
CA GLN A 127 8.71 -19.88 -6.63
C GLN A 127 8.81 -19.52 -5.15
N SER A 128 7.95 -18.64 -4.66
CA SER A 128 8.08 -18.05 -3.32
C SER A 128 7.02 -18.54 -2.32
N GLY A 129 6.02 -19.29 -2.75
CA GLY A 129 4.89 -19.69 -1.91
C GLY A 129 5.31 -20.44 -0.64
N ASP A 130 6.14 -21.46 -0.77
CA ASP A 130 6.59 -22.31 0.35
C ASP A 130 7.37 -21.51 1.43
N ILE A 131 8.09 -20.47 1.02
CA ILE A 131 8.85 -19.62 1.96
C ILE A 131 8.03 -18.45 2.51
N LEU A 132 6.96 -18.05 1.81
CA LEU A 132 6.02 -17.00 2.28
C LEU A 132 5.01 -17.54 3.28
N GLU A 133 4.51 -18.75 3.11
CA GLU A 133 3.48 -19.34 3.99
C GLU A 133 3.84 -19.26 5.48
N PRO A 134 5.04 -19.68 5.94
CA PRO A 134 5.41 -19.57 7.35
C PRO A 134 5.47 -18.11 7.83
N ILE A 135 5.92 -17.17 6.99
CA ILE A 135 5.97 -15.74 7.33
C ILE A 135 4.56 -15.18 7.48
N ILE A 136 3.67 -15.49 6.53
CA ILE A 136 2.26 -15.08 6.61
C ILE A 136 1.62 -15.62 7.89
N LYS A 137 1.82 -16.88 8.21
CA LYS A 137 1.32 -17.50 9.44
C LYS A 137 1.86 -16.83 10.69
N GLN A 138 3.15 -16.49 10.73
CA GLN A 138 3.81 -15.78 11.83
C GLN A 138 3.16 -14.41 12.06
N LEU A 139 3.01 -13.59 11.02
CA LEU A 139 2.40 -12.25 11.13
C LEU A 139 0.92 -12.32 11.55
N LYS A 140 0.16 -13.25 10.98
CA LYS A 140 -1.25 -13.46 11.35
C LYS A 140 -1.44 -13.92 12.80
N ALA A 141 -0.49 -14.69 13.34
CA ALA A 141 -0.54 -15.12 14.75
C ALA A 141 -0.47 -13.95 15.72
N THR A 142 0.06 -12.79 15.31
CA THR A 142 0.09 -11.54 16.09
C THR A 142 -1.11 -10.64 15.85
N GLY A 143 -2.06 -11.05 15.01
CA GLY A 143 -3.27 -10.28 14.68
C GLY A 143 -3.11 -9.32 13.50
N ILE A 144 -1.96 -9.30 12.83
CA ILE A 144 -1.69 -8.46 11.67
C ILE A 144 -2.37 -9.05 10.43
N ARG A 145 -3.12 -8.24 9.70
CA ARG A 145 -3.69 -8.61 8.40
C ARG A 145 -2.60 -8.63 7.34
N VAL A 146 -2.47 -9.74 6.62
CA VAL A 146 -1.44 -9.89 5.58
C VAL A 146 -2.04 -9.71 4.20
N SER A 147 -1.50 -8.76 3.44
CA SER A 147 -1.78 -8.52 2.02
C SER A 147 -0.57 -8.91 1.16
N LEU A 148 -0.80 -9.49 -0.02
CA LEU A 148 0.26 -9.78 -0.99
C LEU A 148 0.14 -8.86 -2.20
N PHE A 149 1.26 -8.24 -2.59
CA PHE A 149 1.34 -7.44 -3.80
C PHE A 149 1.40 -8.38 -5.02
N MET A 150 0.40 -8.29 -5.90
CA MET A 150 0.13 -9.29 -6.93
C MET A 150 -0.15 -8.65 -8.28
N ASP A 151 0.37 -9.24 -9.34
CA ASP A 151 -0.12 -8.97 -10.69
C ASP A 151 -1.56 -9.49 -10.87
N PRO A 152 -2.34 -8.95 -11.82
CA PRO A 152 -3.69 -9.43 -12.11
C PRO A 152 -3.70 -10.78 -12.86
N ASP A 153 -2.92 -11.75 -12.36
CA ASP A 153 -2.80 -13.11 -12.88
C ASP A 153 -3.68 -14.07 -12.06
N LEU A 154 -4.65 -14.70 -12.74
CA LEU A 154 -5.62 -15.56 -12.08
C LEU A 154 -5.02 -16.82 -11.46
N SER A 155 -3.90 -17.31 -11.99
CA SER A 155 -3.20 -18.49 -11.43
C SER A 155 -2.51 -18.12 -10.12
N GLN A 156 -1.83 -16.99 -10.08
CA GLN A 156 -1.13 -16.46 -8.91
C GLN A 156 -2.10 -16.06 -7.79
N ILE A 157 -3.27 -15.49 -8.12
CA ILE A 157 -4.29 -15.13 -7.12
C ILE A 157 -4.86 -16.36 -6.40
N LYS A 158 -4.98 -17.52 -7.07
CA LYS A 158 -5.36 -18.76 -6.40
C LYS A 158 -4.32 -19.16 -5.36
N LEU A 159 -3.05 -19.13 -5.74
CA LEU A 159 -1.94 -19.46 -4.84
C LEU A 159 -1.86 -18.48 -3.66
N ALA A 160 -2.22 -17.20 -3.84
CA ALA A 160 -2.27 -16.23 -2.74
C ALA A 160 -3.25 -16.68 -1.63
N LYS A 161 -4.36 -17.33 -1.99
CA LYS A 161 -5.27 -17.95 -1.01
C LYS A 161 -4.64 -19.15 -0.32
N ASP A 162 -3.95 -19.99 -1.08
CA ASP A 162 -3.38 -21.25 -0.58
C ASP A 162 -2.26 -20.98 0.43
N VAL A 163 -1.42 -19.96 0.21
CA VAL A 163 -0.40 -19.53 1.18
C VAL A 163 -0.96 -18.78 2.40
N GLY A 164 -2.27 -18.57 2.47
CA GLY A 164 -2.96 -18.05 3.66
C GLY A 164 -3.08 -16.53 3.76
N ALA A 165 -2.89 -15.79 2.68
CA ALA A 165 -3.10 -14.33 2.67
C ALA A 165 -4.54 -13.95 3.04
N ASP A 166 -4.73 -12.79 3.67
CA ASP A 166 -6.05 -12.21 3.96
C ASP A 166 -6.54 -11.33 2.81
N ARG A 167 -5.61 -10.62 2.17
CA ARG A 167 -5.87 -9.72 1.06
C ARG A 167 -4.83 -9.91 -0.04
N ILE A 168 -5.16 -9.40 -1.21
CA ILE A 168 -4.20 -9.09 -2.26
C ILE A 168 -4.25 -7.59 -2.53
N GLU A 169 -3.11 -7.02 -2.89
CA GLU A 169 -3.01 -5.68 -3.46
C GLU A 169 -2.65 -5.79 -4.93
N LEU A 170 -3.58 -5.47 -5.82
CA LEU A 170 -3.33 -5.52 -7.26
C LEU A 170 -2.36 -4.42 -7.68
N TYR A 171 -1.28 -4.81 -8.35
CA TYR A 171 -0.36 -3.90 -9.02
C TYR A 171 -1.04 -3.20 -10.18
N THR A 172 -1.19 -1.89 -10.08
CA THR A 172 -1.93 -1.09 -11.06
C THR A 172 -1.06 -0.31 -12.06
N GLY A 173 0.26 -0.52 -12.06
CA GLY A 173 1.16 0.10 -13.03
C GLY A 173 0.77 -0.16 -14.49
N PRO A 174 0.54 -1.42 -14.92
CA PRO A 174 0.08 -1.72 -16.27
C PRO A 174 -1.26 -1.07 -16.62
N TYR A 175 -2.19 -0.96 -15.65
CA TYR A 175 -3.45 -0.28 -15.84
C TYR A 175 -3.25 1.23 -16.07
N ALA A 176 -2.41 1.86 -15.27
CA ALA A 176 -2.10 3.28 -15.41
C ALA A 176 -1.39 3.58 -16.72
N ALA A 177 -0.41 2.75 -17.12
CA ALA A 177 0.30 2.88 -18.38
C ALA A 177 -0.60 2.66 -19.61
N ALA A 178 -1.64 1.86 -19.48
CA ALA A 178 -2.59 1.61 -20.57
C ALA A 178 -3.68 2.69 -20.68
N TRP A 179 -3.77 3.64 -19.73
CA TRP A 179 -4.78 4.69 -19.74
C TRP A 179 -4.76 5.47 -21.06
N ASP A 180 -5.94 5.70 -21.66
CA ASP A 180 -6.14 6.34 -22.97
C ASP A 180 -5.42 5.65 -24.16
N THR A 181 -5.06 4.37 -24.04
CA THR A 181 -4.54 3.57 -25.15
C THR A 181 -5.54 2.52 -25.62
N GLU A 182 -5.31 1.94 -26.79
CA GLU A 182 -6.13 0.83 -27.33
C GLU A 182 -6.11 -0.42 -26.41
N GLN A 183 -5.08 -0.58 -25.59
CA GLN A 183 -4.93 -1.71 -24.67
C GLN A 183 -5.77 -1.57 -23.39
N PHE A 184 -6.27 -0.37 -23.09
CA PHE A 184 -6.93 -0.04 -21.83
C PHE A 184 -8.04 -1.04 -21.46
N LYS A 185 -8.94 -1.31 -22.42
CA LYS A 185 -10.08 -2.22 -22.17
C LYS A 185 -9.60 -3.61 -21.73
N ARG A 186 -8.62 -4.17 -22.43
CA ARG A 186 -8.07 -5.49 -22.12
C ARG A 186 -7.41 -5.52 -20.73
N ILE A 187 -6.58 -4.52 -20.43
CA ILE A 187 -5.88 -4.45 -19.15
C ILE A 187 -6.87 -4.22 -18.01
N PHE A 188 -7.88 -3.36 -18.18
CA PHE A 188 -8.95 -3.19 -17.19
C PHE A 188 -9.72 -4.49 -16.93
N GLU A 189 -10.06 -5.24 -17.98
CA GLU A 189 -10.73 -6.54 -17.85
C GLU A 189 -9.87 -7.56 -17.09
N GLN A 190 -8.56 -7.55 -17.26
CA GLN A 190 -7.65 -8.41 -16.47
C GLN A 190 -7.77 -8.09 -14.96
N HIS A 191 -7.66 -6.82 -14.57
CA HIS A 191 -7.83 -6.40 -13.18
C HIS A 191 -9.23 -6.71 -12.64
N TYR A 192 -10.27 -6.49 -13.44
CA TYR A 192 -11.65 -6.81 -13.08
C TYR A 192 -11.85 -8.31 -12.80
N ASN A 193 -11.31 -9.16 -13.67
CA ASN A 193 -11.42 -10.62 -13.52
C ASN A 193 -10.60 -11.12 -12.31
N ALA A 194 -9.41 -10.56 -12.09
CA ALA A 194 -8.58 -10.81 -10.93
C ALA A 194 -9.33 -10.45 -9.62
N ALA A 195 -9.95 -9.29 -9.58
CA ALA A 195 -10.76 -8.83 -8.45
C ALA A 195 -11.95 -9.76 -8.17
N LYS A 196 -12.67 -10.19 -9.20
CA LYS A 196 -13.78 -11.16 -9.05
C LYS A 196 -13.31 -12.50 -8.51
N LEU A 197 -12.16 -12.99 -8.98
CA LEU A 197 -11.60 -14.24 -8.49
C LEU A 197 -11.18 -14.10 -7.02
N ALA A 198 -10.49 -13.03 -6.64
CA ALA A 198 -10.09 -12.77 -5.27
C ALA A 198 -11.30 -12.83 -4.31
N GLN A 199 -12.39 -12.14 -4.66
CA GLN A 199 -13.62 -12.16 -3.87
C GLN A 199 -14.23 -13.56 -3.77
N LYS A 200 -14.26 -14.32 -4.89
CA LYS A 200 -14.76 -15.69 -4.89
C LYS A 200 -13.96 -16.61 -3.96
N LEU A 201 -12.67 -16.36 -3.82
CA LEU A 201 -11.77 -17.09 -2.93
C LEU A 201 -11.81 -16.59 -1.47
N GLY A 202 -12.58 -15.54 -1.18
CA GLY A 202 -12.65 -14.92 0.15
C GLY A 202 -11.41 -14.10 0.50
N LEU A 203 -10.67 -13.62 -0.50
CA LEU A 203 -9.59 -12.64 -0.34
C LEU A 203 -10.15 -11.23 -0.37
N GLY A 204 -9.70 -10.38 0.55
CA GLY A 204 -9.90 -8.94 0.44
C GLY A 204 -9.12 -8.37 -0.74
N LEU A 205 -9.60 -7.26 -1.29
CA LEU A 205 -9.01 -6.63 -2.47
C LEU A 205 -8.55 -5.21 -2.16
N ASN A 206 -7.25 -4.99 -2.25
CA ASN A 206 -6.61 -3.68 -2.29
C ASN A 206 -6.02 -3.44 -3.69
N ALA A 207 -5.61 -2.21 -3.96
CA ALA A 207 -4.89 -1.86 -5.18
C ALA A 207 -3.94 -0.69 -4.91
N GLY A 208 -2.83 -0.67 -5.62
CA GLY A 208 -1.84 0.39 -5.49
C GLY A 208 -0.91 0.48 -6.68
N HIS A 209 -0.14 1.56 -6.71
CA HIS A 209 0.82 1.96 -7.71
C HIS A 209 0.22 2.70 -8.92
N ASP A 210 0.69 3.93 -9.17
CA ASP A 210 0.37 4.79 -10.31
C ASP A 210 -1.11 5.17 -10.53
N LEU A 211 -1.97 4.90 -9.54
CA LEU A 211 -3.32 5.46 -9.56
C LEU A 211 -3.27 6.97 -9.33
N ASN A 212 -4.03 7.72 -10.15
CA ASN A 212 -4.09 9.17 -10.14
C ASN A 212 -5.53 9.68 -10.35
N LEU A 213 -5.75 11.00 -10.33
CA LEU A 213 -7.10 11.58 -10.45
C LEU A 213 -7.79 11.30 -11.80
N GLU A 214 -7.04 10.98 -12.87
CA GLU A 214 -7.61 10.66 -14.17
C GLU A 214 -8.15 9.22 -14.22
N ASN A 215 -7.37 8.26 -13.70
CA ASN A 215 -7.64 6.83 -13.85
C ASN A 215 -8.37 6.19 -12.65
N LEU A 216 -8.27 6.79 -11.46
CA LEU A 216 -8.79 6.24 -10.20
C LEU A 216 -10.31 6.02 -10.22
N LYS A 217 -11.07 6.98 -10.74
CA LYS A 217 -12.53 6.90 -10.77
C LYS A 217 -13.01 5.65 -11.52
N LYS A 218 -12.34 5.32 -12.62
CA LYS A 218 -12.66 4.12 -13.40
C LYS A 218 -12.23 2.85 -12.63
N PHE A 219 -11.04 2.85 -12.02
CA PHE A 219 -10.58 1.71 -11.24
C PHE A 219 -11.50 1.44 -10.04
N ALA A 220 -11.99 2.48 -9.37
CA ALA A 220 -12.92 2.38 -8.24
C ALA A 220 -14.25 1.70 -8.62
N THR A 221 -14.59 1.54 -9.90
CA THR A 221 -15.77 0.77 -10.32
C THR A 221 -15.59 -0.75 -10.16
N ILE A 222 -14.37 -1.23 -9.93
CA ILE A 222 -14.11 -2.66 -9.69
C ILE A 222 -14.82 -3.07 -8.39
N PRO A 223 -15.64 -4.15 -8.43
CA PRO A 223 -16.40 -4.57 -7.27
C PRO A 223 -15.47 -5.13 -6.18
N GLY A 224 -15.84 -4.91 -4.91
CA GLY A 224 -15.12 -5.44 -3.75
C GLY A 224 -13.77 -4.78 -3.45
N LEU A 225 -13.40 -3.71 -4.16
CA LEU A 225 -12.23 -2.91 -3.82
C LEU A 225 -12.41 -2.30 -2.42
N LEU A 226 -11.51 -2.63 -1.50
CA LEU A 226 -11.57 -2.22 -0.09
C LEU A 226 -10.73 -0.98 0.17
N GLU A 227 -9.57 -0.90 -0.47
CA GLU A 227 -8.55 0.12 -0.20
C GLU A 227 -7.72 0.41 -1.46
N VAL A 228 -7.27 1.65 -1.59
CA VAL A 228 -6.22 2.03 -2.53
C VAL A 228 -5.08 2.72 -1.79
N SER A 229 -3.83 2.32 -2.12
CA SER A 229 -2.61 2.95 -1.61
C SER A 229 -2.05 3.87 -2.68
N ILE A 230 -2.03 5.19 -2.41
CA ILE A 230 -1.61 6.21 -3.39
C ILE A 230 -0.55 7.11 -2.78
N GLY A 231 0.63 7.18 -3.43
CA GLY A 231 1.75 7.98 -2.98
C GLY A 231 2.23 9.00 -4.00
N HIS A 232 2.83 8.53 -5.10
CA HIS A 232 3.49 9.41 -6.06
C HIS A 232 2.54 10.46 -6.66
N ALA A 233 1.46 10.03 -7.29
CA ALA A 233 0.53 10.92 -7.95
C ALA A 233 -0.13 11.90 -6.96
N LEU A 234 -0.54 11.43 -5.79
CA LEU A 234 -1.12 12.30 -4.76
C LEU A 234 -0.12 13.37 -4.30
N THR A 235 1.17 13.02 -4.16
CA THR A 235 2.21 13.99 -3.78
C THR A 235 2.42 15.03 -4.89
N VAL A 236 2.46 14.62 -6.17
CA VAL A 236 2.57 15.55 -7.31
C VAL A 236 1.36 16.48 -7.37
N ASP A 237 0.15 15.96 -7.22
CA ASP A 237 -1.06 16.78 -7.19
C ASP A 237 -1.08 17.73 -5.98
N ALA A 238 -0.56 17.30 -4.82
CA ALA A 238 -0.45 18.14 -3.65
C ALA A 238 0.54 19.31 -3.84
N ILE A 239 1.60 19.12 -4.62
CA ILE A 239 2.51 20.22 -4.99
C ILE A 239 1.78 21.25 -5.84
N ALA A 240 0.90 20.82 -6.75
CA ALA A 240 0.19 21.71 -7.66
C ALA A 240 -1.02 22.41 -7.02
N MET A 241 -1.77 21.73 -6.13
CA MET A 241 -3.05 22.26 -5.64
C MET A 241 -3.18 22.35 -4.12
N GLY A 242 -2.16 21.95 -3.36
CA GLY A 242 -2.18 21.81 -1.92
C GLY A 242 -2.72 20.46 -1.44
N ILE A 243 -2.17 19.95 -0.32
CA ILE A 243 -2.47 18.59 0.17
C ILE A 243 -3.93 18.40 0.56
N GLU A 244 -4.56 19.40 1.19
CA GLU A 244 -5.97 19.36 1.56
C GLU A 244 -6.86 19.12 0.34
N LYS A 245 -6.66 19.91 -0.73
CA LYS A 245 -7.44 19.79 -1.95
C LYS A 245 -7.18 18.48 -2.67
N ALA A 246 -5.91 18.05 -2.72
CA ALA A 246 -5.55 16.76 -3.31
C ALA A 246 -6.31 15.61 -2.63
N ILE A 247 -6.24 15.49 -1.30
CA ILE A 247 -6.95 14.44 -0.56
C ILE A 247 -8.46 14.48 -0.80
N LYS A 248 -9.08 15.68 -0.80
CA LYS A 248 -10.50 15.83 -1.12
C LYS A 248 -10.85 15.35 -2.54
N CYS A 249 -9.99 15.60 -3.52
CA CYS A 249 -10.17 15.11 -4.88
C CYS A 249 -10.09 13.58 -4.95
N TYR A 250 -9.06 12.98 -4.33
CA TYR A 250 -8.91 11.52 -4.29
C TYR A 250 -10.05 10.82 -3.55
N THR A 251 -10.44 11.32 -2.38
CA THR A 251 -11.59 10.77 -1.64
C THR A 251 -12.91 10.92 -2.41
N THR A 252 -13.05 11.97 -3.21
CA THR A 252 -14.23 12.18 -4.06
C THR A 252 -14.23 11.21 -5.25
N ALA A 253 -13.06 10.97 -5.88
CA ALA A 253 -12.91 10.02 -6.97
C ALA A 253 -13.24 8.57 -6.56
N LEU A 254 -13.08 8.22 -5.28
CA LEU A 254 -13.43 6.91 -4.70
C LEU A 254 -14.92 6.76 -4.36
N ARG A 255 -15.69 7.85 -4.34
CA ARG A 255 -17.14 7.77 -4.08
C ARG A 255 -17.86 7.22 -5.33
N ARG A 256 -18.61 6.15 -5.15
CA ARG A 256 -19.44 5.52 -6.19
C ARG A 256 -20.78 6.20 -6.31
#